data_9b9bc14c4429a412fac295ad928f2ba2
#
_entry.id   9b9bc14c4429a412fac295ad928f2ba2
#
_cell.length_a   1.000
_cell.length_b   1.000
_cell.length_c   1.000
_cell.angle_alpha   90.00
_cell.angle_beta   90.00
_cell.angle_gamma   90.00
#
_symmetry.space_group_name_H-M   'P 1'
#
loop_
_entity.id
_entity.type
_entity.pdbx_description
1 polymer ?
#
loop_
_entity_poly.entity_id
_entity_poly.type
_entity_poly.pdbx_seq_one_letter_code
_entity_poly.pdbx_strand_id
1 'polypeptide(L)'
;MEQTYVIENCKSFNARDIFECGQCFRWNVQEDGSYTGIFEKNVLNIKQEPEGKILITGICDGDIEEACRKYFDLDRDYEAIKEKLASIDEYMQESIKYGEGIRILNQDLWEMIISFIVSANNNIPRIKGIIDRMSKKYGTCIVFRGQEYYTFPTPEALATASTEDLRALGLGFRDKYIFETTRKIVNCEADLEKLKQEKSTKNIRNELLTLSGVGPKVADCILLFSTLKRFDVFPIDVWVRRVMNDLYIHNPVEAKVNKKEIEQLAKEKFGDLEGIAQQYLFYWKRENS
;
A
#
# COMPACT_ATOMS: atom_id res chain seq x y z
N MET A 1 -3.34 -3.55 27.08
CA MET A 1 -2.18 -2.85 27.69
C MET A 1 -1.25 -2.39 26.58
N GLU A 2 -0.56 -1.27 26.75
CA GLU A 2 0.48 -0.83 25.82
C GLU A 2 1.65 -1.82 25.88
N GLN A 3 2.14 -2.22 24.70
CA GLN A 3 3.28 -3.12 24.52
C GLN A 3 4.42 -2.37 23.84
N THR A 4 5.63 -2.91 23.91
CA THR A 4 6.82 -2.33 23.30
C THR A 4 7.61 -3.41 22.57
N TYR A 5 8.04 -3.12 21.35
CA TYR A 5 8.94 -3.94 20.56
C TYR A 5 10.09 -3.07 20.04
N VAL A 6 11.29 -3.61 20.04
CA VAL A 6 12.50 -2.90 19.57
C VAL A 6 13.12 -3.70 18.44
N ILE A 7 13.34 -3.04 17.31
CA ILE A 7 14.12 -3.61 16.22
C ILE A 7 15.51 -2.97 16.26
N GLU A 8 16.55 -3.80 16.39
CA GLU A 8 17.93 -3.34 16.41
C GLU A 8 18.61 -3.65 15.08
N ASN A 9 19.46 -2.73 14.61
CA ASN A 9 20.31 -2.92 13.42
C ASN A 9 19.56 -3.25 12.11
N CYS A 10 18.31 -2.79 11.95
CA CYS A 10 17.55 -2.99 10.71
C CYS A 10 17.93 -1.96 9.66
N LYS A 11 18.83 -2.31 8.74
CA LYS A 11 19.32 -1.42 7.67
C LYS A 11 18.21 -1.03 6.66
N SER A 12 17.31 -1.97 6.34
CA SER A 12 16.20 -1.74 5.41
C SER A 12 14.91 -1.43 6.14
N PHE A 13 14.91 -0.41 6.99
CA PHE A 13 13.70 0.10 7.61
C PHE A 13 13.86 1.60 7.87
N ASN A 14 13.08 2.40 7.18
CA ASN A 14 12.92 3.81 7.48
C ASN A 14 11.44 4.15 7.49
N ALA A 15 10.93 4.67 8.61
CA ALA A 15 9.50 4.92 8.79
C ALA A 15 8.95 5.90 7.74
N ARG A 16 9.70 6.96 7.40
CA ARG A 16 9.33 7.92 6.35
C ARG A 16 9.20 7.23 5.00
N ASP A 17 10.24 6.47 4.59
CA ASP A 17 10.27 5.80 3.30
C ASP A 17 9.13 4.79 3.17
N ILE A 18 8.80 4.08 4.27
CA ILE A 18 7.71 3.09 4.29
C ILE A 18 6.35 3.76 4.19
N PHE A 19 6.11 4.83 4.96
CA PHE A 19 4.76 5.39 5.10
C PHE A 19 4.44 6.52 4.12
N GLU A 20 5.46 7.13 3.52
CA GLU A 20 5.28 8.23 2.57
C GLU A 20 5.48 7.82 1.10
N CYS A 21 5.93 6.60 0.82
CA CYS A 21 6.11 6.14 -0.56
C CYS A 21 4.80 5.84 -1.33
N GLY A 22 3.63 6.04 -0.71
CA GLY A 22 2.33 5.95 -1.39
C GLY A 22 1.66 4.58 -1.37
N GLN A 23 2.16 3.63 -0.57
CA GLN A 23 1.60 2.29 -0.44
C GLN A 23 0.50 2.17 0.65
N CYS A 24 0.41 3.11 1.58
CA CYS A 24 -0.53 3.08 2.71
C CYS A 24 -1.11 4.46 3.01
N PHE A 25 -2.26 4.50 3.71
CA PHE A 25 -3.01 5.73 3.91
C PHE A 25 -3.40 6.00 5.38
N ARG A 26 -2.99 5.14 6.31
CA ARG A 26 -3.43 5.21 7.71
C ARG A 26 -2.30 5.47 8.72
N TRP A 27 -1.15 5.91 8.21
CA TRP A 27 -0.01 6.33 9.01
C TRP A 27 0.18 7.84 8.92
N ASN A 28 0.43 8.49 10.05
CA ASN A 28 0.59 9.93 10.13
C ASN A 28 1.82 10.28 10.98
N VAL A 29 2.62 11.22 10.47
CA VAL A 29 3.75 11.78 11.20
C VAL A 29 3.24 12.59 12.39
N GLN A 30 3.95 12.49 13.54
CA GLN A 30 3.69 13.22 14.76
C GLN A 30 4.65 14.41 14.89
N GLU A 31 4.38 15.32 15.83
CA GLU A 31 5.21 16.50 16.07
C GLU A 31 6.66 16.16 16.48
N ASP A 32 6.89 15.00 17.10
CA ASP A 32 8.21 14.50 17.49
C ASP A 32 8.93 13.73 16.37
N GLY A 33 8.35 13.69 15.15
CA GLY A 33 8.88 12.98 14.00
C GLY A 33 8.59 11.47 13.99
N SER A 34 7.95 10.93 15.03
CA SER A 34 7.46 9.54 15.01
C SER A 34 6.25 9.37 14.09
N TYR A 35 5.89 8.13 13.74
CA TYR A 35 4.70 7.82 12.96
C TYR A 35 3.72 7.03 13.80
N THR A 36 2.47 7.49 13.86
CA THR A 36 1.39 6.72 14.47
C THR A 36 0.40 6.27 13.41
N GLY A 37 0.00 5.01 13.49
CA GLY A 37 -0.95 4.43 12.54
C GLY A 37 -1.74 3.28 13.14
N ILE A 38 -2.71 2.83 12.35
CA ILE A 38 -3.57 1.70 12.69
C ILE A 38 -3.66 0.75 11.49
N PHE A 39 -3.50 -0.54 11.76
CA PHE A 39 -3.76 -1.64 10.82
C PHE A 39 -4.45 -2.78 11.54
N GLU A 40 -5.40 -3.41 10.89
CA GLU A 40 -6.27 -4.39 11.54
C GLU A 40 -6.84 -3.85 12.86
N LYS A 41 -6.48 -4.44 14.01
CA LYS A 41 -6.85 -3.97 15.36
C LYS A 41 -5.65 -3.44 16.16
N ASN A 42 -4.55 -3.12 15.49
CA ASN A 42 -3.31 -2.69 16.11
C ASN A 42 -3.10 -1.20 15.91
N VAL A 43 -2.88 -0.46 16.97
CA VAL A 43 -2.47 0.96 16.93
C VAL A 43 -1.04 1.06 17.40
N LEU A 44 -0.14 1.48 16.51
CA LEU A 44 1.29 1.57 16.80
C LEU A 44 1.82 2.98 16.60
N ASN A 45 2.76 3.37 17.47
CA ASN A 45 3.65 4.49 17.26
C ASN A 45 5.07 3.97 17.01
N ILE A 46 5.71 4.47 15.96
CA ILE A 46 7.03 4.06 15.51
C ILE A 46 7.96 5.25 15.55
N LYS A 47 9.01 5.14 16.33
CA LYS A 47 10.03 6.15 16.47
C LYS A 47 11.38 5.60 16.04
N GLN A 48 12.02 6.30 15.11
CA GLN A 48 13.37 5.98 14.67
C GLN A 48 14.35 6.65 15.63
N GLU A 49 15.13 5.83 16.31
CA GLU A 49 16.16 6.27 17.26
C GLU A 49 17.55 6.26 16.58
N PRO A 50 18.54 6.94 17.15
CA PRO A 50 19.92 6.86 16.67
C PRO A 50 20.43 5.42 16.55
N GLU A 51 21.48 5.23 15.75
CA GLU A 51 22.15 3.93 15.55
C GLU A 51 21.27 2.84 14.89
N GLY A 52 20.22 3.26 14.13
CA GLY A 52 19.37 2.32 13.40
C GLY A 52 18.39 1.53 14.29
N LYS A 53 18.20 1.96 15.52
CA LYS A 53 17.23 1.39 16.45
C LYS A 53 15.83 1.93 16.14
N ILE A 54 14.85 1.05 16.13
CA ILE A 54 13.44 1.40 15.90
C ILE A 54 12.64 1.00 17.13
N LEU A 55 12.09 2.00 17.81
CA LEU A 55 11.21 1.80 18.95
C LEU A 55 9.76 1.78 18.47
N ILE A 56 9.07 0.68 18.72
CA ILE A 56 7.66 0.49 18.40
C ILE A 56 6.88 0.31 19.69
N THR A 57 5.88 1.15 19.90
CA THR A 57 4.99 1.07 21.07
C THR A 57 3.55 1.08 20.61
N GLY A 58 2.67 0.38 21.30
CA GLY A 58 1.26 0.41 20.88
C GLY A 58 0.35 -0.54 21.62
N ILE A 59 -0.89 -0.59 21.15
CA ILE A 59 -1.91 -1.55 21.54
C ILE A 59 -2.10 -2.54 20.43
N CYS A 60 -1.88 -3.83 20.70
CA CYS A 60 -2.02 -4.91 19.73
C CYS A 60 -3.08 -5.92 20.18
N ASP A 61 -3.75 -6.50 19.18
CA ASP A 61 -4.56 -7.71 19.34
C ASP A 61 -3.60 -8.91 19.24
N GLY A 62 -3.05 -9.33 20.39
CA GLY A 62 -2.01 -10.34 20.49
C GLY A 62 -0.62 -9.78 20.78
N ASP A 63 0.41 -10.43 20.25
CA ASP A 63 1.82 -10.06 20.46
C ASP A 63 2.29 -8.99 19.47
N ILE A 64 2.92 -7.94 19.99
CA ILE A 64 3.38 -6.81 19.16
C ILE A 64 4.53 -7.18 18.22
N GLU A 65 5.44 -8.08 18.62
CA GLU A 65 6.53 -8.52 17.76
C GLU A 65 5.98 -9.29 16.57
N GLU A 66 5.08 -10.25 16.80
CA GLU A 66 4.45 -11.03 15.74
C GLU A 66 3.69 -10.14 14.75
N ALA A 67 2.88 -9.19 15.28
CA ALA A 67 2.14 -8.23 14.47
C ALA A 67 3.08 -7.36 13.60
N CYS A 68 4.18 -6.87 14.18
CA CYS A 68 5.18 -6.09 13.46
C CYS A 68 5.91 -6.91 12.41
N ARG A 69 6.40 -8.13 12.75
CA ARG A 69 7.11 -9.00 11.81
C ARG A 69 6.27 -9.28 10.58
N LYS A 70 4.98 -9.62 10.80
CA LYS A 70 4.04 -9.87 9.71
C LYS A 70 3.77 -8.60 8.89
N TYR A 71 3.36 -7.51 9.53
CA TYR A 71 2.93 -6.29 8.83
C TYR A 71 4.06 -5.62 8.05
N PHE A 72 5.26 -5.50 8.66
CA PHE A 72 6.43 -4.88 8.04
C PHE A 72 7.26 -5.84 7.19
N ASP A 73 6.83 -7.09 7.03
CA ASP A 73 7.57 -8.10 6.25
C ASP A 73 9.03 -8.24 6.71
N LEU A 74 9.25 -8.29 8.06
CA LEU A 74 10.60 -8.21 8.62
C LEU A 74 11.46 -9.42 8.32
N ASP A 75 10.87 -10.57 8.04
CA ASP A 75 11.57 -11.82 7.75
C ASP A 75 12.10 -11.90 6.31
N ARG A 76 11.71 -10.97 5.44
CA ARG A 76 12.20 -10.90 4.07
C ARG A 76 13.53 -10.17 3.98
N ASP A 77 14.47 -10.77 3.25
CA ASP A 77 15.78 -10.18 2.96
C ASP A 77 15.68 -9.07 1.90
N TYR A 78 15.42 -7.84 2.36
CA TYR A 78 15.40 -6.67 1.50
C TYR A 78 16.78 -6.22 1.04
N GLU A 79 17.86 -6.59 1.75
CA GLU A 79 19.23 -6.30 1.30
C GLU A 79 19.55 -7.06 0.02
N ALA A 80 19.26 -8.36 -0.03
CA ALA A 80 19.45 -9.15 -1.24
C ALA A 80 18.59 -8.64 -2.42
N ILE A 81 17.34 -8.18 -2.14
CA ILE A 81 16.48 -7.57 -3.16
C ILE A 81 17.10 -6.29 -3.70
N LYS A 82 17.56 -5.40 -2.81
CA LYS A 82 18.21 -4.13 -3.19
C LYS A 82 19.49 -4.36 -3.99
N GLU A 83 20.35 -5.27 -3.56
CA GLU A 83 21.58 -5.62 -4.30
C GLU A 83 21.24 -6.09 -5.72
N LYS A 84 20.27 -6.99 -5.86
CA LYS A 84 19.83 -7.49 -7.17
C LYS A 84 19.31 -6.38 -8.07
N LEU A 85 18.44 -5.50 -7.55
CA LEU A 85 17.88 -4.39 -8.32
C LEU A 85 18.94 -3.33 -8.64
N ALA A 86 19.83 -2.98 -7.69
CA ALA A 86 20.89 -2.02 -7.89
C ALA A 86 21.91 -2.47 -8.96
N SER A 87 22.07 -3.78 -9.18
CA SER A 87 22.95 -4.31 -10.23
C SER A 87 22.45 -4.08 -11.66
N ILE A 88 21.21 -3.63 -11.85
CA ILE A 88 20.57 -3.50 -13.16
C ILE A 88 21.07 -2.23 -13.88
N ASP A 89 21.00 -1.08 -13.22
CA ASP A 89 21.44 0.21 -13.80
C ASP A 89 21.59 1.32 -12.74
N GLU A 90 22.10 2.47 -13.17
CA GLU A 90 22.31 3.65 -12.33
C GLU A 90 20.99 4.25 -11.76
N TYR A 91 19.89 4.18 -12.49
CA TYR A 91 18.59 4.69 -12.02
C TYR A 91 18.06 3.87 -10.85
N MET A 92 18.25 2.55 -10.90
CA MET A 92 17.92 1.68 -9.77
C MET A 92 18.85 1.94 -8.57
N GLN A 93 20.15 2.16 -8.79
CA GLN A 93 21.09 2.52 -7.71
C GLN A 93 20.66 3.81 -7.00
N GLU A 94 20.39 4.87 -7.74
CA GLU A 94 19.97 6.17 -7.18
C GLU A 94 18.61 6.08 -6.47
N SER A 95 17.64 5.38 -7.07
CA SER A 95 16.31 5.22 -6.47
C SER A 95 16.35 4.41 -5.17
N ILE A 96 17.15 3.35 -5.11
CA ILE A 96 17.36 2.53 -3.91
C ILE A 96 18.08 3.34 -2.83
N LYS A 97 19.12 4.09 -3.19
CA LYS A 97 19.83 4.97 -2.26
C LYS A 97 18.91 6.01 -1.64
N TYR A 98 17.98 6.56 -2.43
CA TYR A 98 16.99 7.53 -1.97
C TYR A 98 15.96 6.92 -1.00
N GLY A 99 15.42 5.74 -1.34
CA GLY A 99 14.40 5.05 -0.55
C GLY A 99 14.96 3.81 0.18
N GLU A 100 16.16 3.89 0.74
CA GLU A 100 16.91 2.74 1.29
C GLU A 100 16.10 1.93 2.32
N GLY A 101 15.21 2.59 3.05
CA GLY A 101 14.38 1.99 4.08
C GLY A 101 13.03 1.48 3.61
N ILE A 102 12.72 1.50 2.33
CA ILE A 102 11.42 1.01 1.82
C ILE A 102 11.26 -0.49 2.07
N ARG A 103 10.12 -0.84 2.65
CA ARG A 103 9.59 -2.21 2.75
C ARG A 103 8.17 -2.20 2.21
N ILE A 104 7.79 -3.23 1.48
CA ILE A 104 6.39 -3.40 1.04
C ILE A 104 5.60 -3.99 2.19
N LEU A 105 4.59 -3.29 2.67
CA LEU A 105 3.76 -3.70 3.81
C LEU A 105 2.85 -4.90 3.46
N ASN A 106 2.53 -5.73 4.46
CA ASN A 106 1.51 -6.78 4.36
C ASN A 106 0.18 -6.23 4.86
N GLN A 107 -0.51 -5.44 4.04
CA GLN A 107 -1.76 -4.81 4.42
C GLN A 107 -2.96 -5.74 4.15
N ASP A 108 -4.03 -5.60 4.93
CA ASP A 108 -5.25 -6.39 4.75
C ASP A 108 -5.81 -6.25 3.33
N LEU A 109 -6.20 -7.38 2.74
CA LEU A 109 -6.67 -7.42 1.35
C LEU A 109 -7.92 -6.58 1.13
N TRP A 110 -8.89 -6.66 2.05
CA TRP A 110 -10.12 -5.89 1.96
C TRP A 110 -9.86 -4.38 2.09
N GLU A 111 -9.06 -3.98 3.07
CA GLU A 111 -8.66 -2.58 3.23
C GLU A 111 -7.98 -2.06 1.96
N MET A 112 -7.11 -2.84 1.33
CA MET A 112 -6.41 -2.44 0.10
C MET A 112 -7.35 -2.35 -1.10
N ILE A 113 -8.32 -3.26 -1.25
CA ILE A 113 -9.33 -3.16 -2.31
C ILE A 113 -10.06 -1.81 -2.22
N ILE A 114 -10.61 -1.49 -1.06
CA ILE A 114 -11.37 -0.26 -0.88
C ILE A 114 -10.48 0.97 -0.99
N SER A 115 -9.30 0.96 -0.35
CA SER A 115 -8.37 2.10 -0.36
C SER A 115 -7.87 2.43 -1.76
N PHE A 116 -7.58 1.43 -2.60
CA PHE A 116 -7.14 1.68 -3.97
C PHE A 116 -8.28 2.04 -4.93
N ILE A 117 -9.53 1.61 -4.69
CA ILE A 117 -10.70 2.18 -5.36
C ILE A 117 -10.84 3.67 -5.00
N VAL A 118 -10.69 4.04 -3.73
CA VAL A 118 -10.71 5.44 -3.28
C VAL A 118 -9.57 6.24 -3.90
N SER A 119 -8.42 5.62 -4.14
CA SER A 119 -7.23 6.28 -4.70
C SER A 119 -7.35 6.64 -6.19
N ALA A 120 -8.25 6.00 -6.93
CA ALA A 120 -8.41 6.22 -8.38
C ALA A 120 -8.73 7.70 -8.70
N ASN A 121 -7.84 8.36 -9.48
CA ASN A 121 -7.96 9.80 -9.81
C ASN A 121 -8.16 10.69 -8.56
N ASN A 122 -7.29 10.53 -7.57
CA ASN A 122 -7.38 11.22 -6.27
C ASN A 122 -5.97 11.60 -5.77
N ASN A 123 -5.88 12.44 -4.74
CA ASN A 123 -4.62 12.78 -4.09
C ASN A 123 -4.53 12.20 -2.67
N ILE A 124 -3.31 12.00 -2.17
CA ILE A 124 -3.05 11.33 -0.89
C ILE A 124 -3.79 11.99 0.29
N PRO A 125 -3.75 13.33 0.50
CA PRO A 125 -4.48 13.94 1.62
C PRO A 125 -5.98 13.67 1.58
N ARG A 126 -6.60 13.73 0.40
CA ARG A 126 -8.02 13.46 0.24
C ARG A 126 -8.35 11.97 0.45
N ILE A 127 -7.50 11.06 -0.03
CA ILE A 127 -7.64 9.61 0.20
C ILE A 127 -7.61 9.33 1.71
N LYS A 128 -6.59 9.82 2.43
CA LYS A 128 -6.48 9.68 3.89
C LYS A 128 -7.72 10.20 4.61
N GLY A 129 -8.21 11.39 4.26
CA GLY A 129 -9.40 11.97 4.89
C GLY A 129 -10.69 11.19 4.62
N ILE A 130 -10.85 10.57 3.44
CA ILE A 130 -12.01 9.72 3.13
C ILE A 130 -11.94 8.42 3.95
N ILE A 131 -10.78 7.76 3.97
CA ILE A 131 -10.57 6.52 4.73
C ILE A 131 -10.79 6.76 6.23
N ASP A 132 -10.28 7.86 6.76
CA ASP A 132 -10.48 8.25 8.16
C ASP A 132 -11.97 8.41 8.51
N ARG A 133 -12.72 9.19 7.72
CA ARG A 133 -14.18 9.37 7.92
C ARG A 133 -14.95 8.05 7.81
N MET A 134 -14.56 7.19 6.86
CA MET A 134 -15.16 5.87 6.67
C MET A 134 -14.89 4.99 7.89
N SER A 135 -13.66 4.93 8.36
CA SER A 135 -13.26 4.18 9.55
C SER A 135 -13.95 4.70 10.82
N LYS A 136 -14.03 6.01 10.99
CA LYS A 136 -14.73 6.64 12.12
C LYS A 136 -16.22 6.33 12.15
N LYS A 137 -16.87 6.25 10.98
CA LYS A 137 -18.32 6.00 10.90
C LYS A 137 -18.67 4.51 11.05
N TYR A 138 -17.84 3.60 10.53
CA TYR A 138 -18.19 2.18 10.40
C TYR A 138 -17.18 1.22 11.06
N GLY A 139 -16.05 1.72 11.54
CA GLY A 139 -15.06 0.93 12.26
C GLY A 139 -15.27 0.92 13.76
N THR A 140 -14.40 0.20 14.47
CA THR A 140 -14.40 0.10 15.94
C THR A 140 -13.36 1.04 16.53
N CYS A 141 -13.73 1.80 17.57
CA CYS A 141 -12.83 2.72 18.26
C CYS A 141 -11.81 1.97 19.12
N ILE A 142 -10.55 2.40 19.04
CA ILE A 142 -9.44 1.98 19.91
C ILE A 142 -8.81 3.27 20.46
N VAL A 143 -8.69 3.37 21.79
CA VAL A 143 -8.05 4.54 22.44
C VAL A 143 -6.59 4.21 22.72
N PHE A 144 -5.68 5.03 22.17
CA PHE A 144 -4.25 4.94 22.43
C PHE A 144 -3.70 6.32 22.82
N ARG A 145 -3.07 6.40 23.99
CA ARG A 145 -2.51 7.65 24.57
C ARG A 145 -3.50 8.83 24.57
N GLY A 146 -4.78 8.53 24.89
CA GLY A 146 -5.84 9.54 24.96
C GLY A 146 -6.41 10.00 23.60
N GLN A 147 -5.95 9.43 22.50
CA GLN A 147 -6.47 9.68 21.16
C GLN A 147 -7.28 8.49 20.64
N GLU A 148 -8.32 8.77 19.86
CA GLU A 148 -9.18 7.77 19.24
C GLU A 148 -8.65 7.38 17.87
N TYR A 149 -8.53 6.07 17.65
CA TYR A 149 -8.23 5.45 16.37
C TYR A 149 -9.36 4.48 16.02
N TYR A 150 -9.64 4.30 14.75
CA TYR A 150 -10.76 3.48 14.33
C TYR A 150 -10.27 2.38 13.38
N THR A 151 -10.65 1.13 13.61
CA THR A 151 -10.33 0.04 12.69
C THR A 151 -10.89 0.32 11.31
N PHE A 152 -10.34 -0.28 10.26
CA PHE A 152 -11.00 -0.27 8.97
C PHE A 152 -12.34 -1.02 9.08
N PRO A 153 -13.44 -0.54 8.47
CA PRO A 153 -14.73 -1.22 8.56
C PRO A 153 -14.68 -2.60 7.90
N THR A 154 -15.30 -3.61 8.54
CA THR A 154 -15.48 -4.91 7.89
C THR A 154 -16.40 -4.79 6.67
N PRO A 155 -16.40 -5.77 5.74
CA PRO A 155 -17.34 -5.77 4.62
C PRO A 155 -18.80 -5.67 5.09
N GLU A 156 -19.18 -6.36 6.17
CA GLU A 156 -20.54 -6.37 6.73
C GLU A 156 -20.91 -5.00 7.31
N ALA A 157 -19.98 -4.37 8.04
CA ALA A 157 -20.20 -3.02 8.58
C ALA A 157 -20.37 -2.00 7.44
N LEU A 158 -19.52 -2.07 6.40
CA LEU A 158 -19.62 -1.16 5.26
C LEU A 158 -20.85 -1.42 4.39
N ALA A 159 -21.39 -2.66 4.36
CA ALA A 159 -22.61 -3.02 3.64
C ALA A 159 -23.88 -2.37 4.22
N THR A 160 -23.81 -1.83 5.43
CA THR A 160 -24.92 -1.06 6.03
C THR A 160 -25.07 0.33 5.43
N ALA A 161 -24.04 0.83 4.72
CA ALA A 161 -24.04 2.16 4.12
C ALA A 161 -24.86 2.19 2.84
N SER A 162 -25.65 3.26 2.65
CA SER A 162 -26.25 3.61 1.36
C SER A 162 -25.22 4.32 0.46
N THR A 163 -25.53 4.46 -0.82
CA THR A 163 -24.71 5.28 -1.74
C THR A 163 -24.66 6.74 -1.31
N GLU A 164 -25.74 7.27 -0.72
CA GLU A 164 -25.82 8.62 -0.17
C GLU A 164 -24.89 8.79 1.05
N ASP A 165 -24.89 7.81 1.95
CA ASP A 165 -23.94 7.78 3.09
C ASP A 165 -22.50 7.78 2.63
N LEU A 166 -22.16 6.94 1.66
CA LEU A 166 -20.81 6.86 1.09
C LEU A 166 -20.43 8.17 0.39
N ARG A 167 -21.36 8.79 -0.35
CA ARG A 167 -21.12 10.10 -0.98
C ARG A 167 -20.85 11.18 0.04
N ALA A 168 -21.55 11.18 1.18
CA ALA A 168 -21.36 12.13 2.28
C ALA A 168 -19.97 12.03 2.91
N LEU A 169 -19.29 10.88 2.81
CA LEU A 169 -17.88 10.72 3.23
C LEU A 169 -16.87 11.37 2.26
N GLY A 170 -17.32 11.91 1.13
CA GLY A 170 -16.47 12.58 0.14
C GLY A 170 -15.98 11.67 -0.98
N LEU A 171 -16.56 10.48 -1.15
CA LEU A 171 -16.19 9.51 -2.19
C LEU A 171 -16.48 10.01 -3.61
N GLY A 172 -17.44 10.92 -3.79
CA GLY A 172 -17.87 11.39 -5.10
C GLY A 172 -18.38 10.20 -5.95
N PHE A 173 -17.98 10.11 -7.21
CA PHE A 173 -18.41 9.04 -8.13
C PHE A 173 -18.01 7.62 -7.71
N ARG A 174 -17.10 7.49 -6.72
CA ARG A 174 -16.63 6.18 -6.21
C ARG A 174 -17.59 5.55 -5.23
N ASP A 175 -18.60 6.28 -4.77
CA ASP A 175 -19.66 5.79 -3.88
C ASP A 175 -20.31 4.51 -4.42
N LYS A 176 -20.69 4.51 -5.70
CA LYS A 176 -21.26 3.33 -6.38
C LYS A 176 -20.28 2.16 -6.46
N TYR A 177 -19.01 2.44 -6.76
CA TYR A 177 -17.97 1.39 -6.83
C TYR A 177 -17.78 0.70 -5.49
N ILE A 178 -17.66 1.48 -4.41
CA ILE A 178 -17.54 0.95 -3.06
C ILE A 178 -18.79 0.15 -2.68
N PHE A 179 -19.97 0.69 -2.93
CA PHE A 179 -21.24 0.02 -2.65
C PHE A 179 -21.36 -1.34 -3.36
N GLU A 180 -21.11 -1.38 -4.67
CA GLU A 180 -21.23 -2.59 -5.49
C GLU A 180 -20.17 -3.63 -5.11
N THR A 181 -18.92 -3.20 -4.91
CA THR A 181 -17.83 -4.09 -4.50
C THR A 181 -18.08 -4.68 -3.12
N THR A 182 -18.55 -3.87 -2.16
CA THR A 182 -18.91 -4.35 -0.83
C THR A 182 -20.01 -5.42 -0.90
N ARG A 183 -21.04 -5.18 -1.72
CA ARG A 183 -22.13 -6.14 -1.93
C ARG A 183 -21.66 -7.46 -2.52
N LYS A 184 -20.76 -7.43 -3.52
CA LYS A 184 -20.18 -8.65 -4.10
C LYS A 184 -19.43 -9.49 -3.06
N ILE A 185 -18.66 -8.84 -2.19
CA ILE A 185 -17.92 -9.53 -1.13
C ILE A 185 -18.87 -10.14 -0.10
N VAL A 186 -19.83 -9.37 0.42
CA VAL A 186 -20.77 -9.85 1.44
C VAL A 186 -21.70 -10.95 0.91
N ASN A 187 -22.07 -10.89 -0.36
CA ASN A 187 -22.87 -11.92 -1.02
C ASN A 187 -22.05 -13.17 -1.42
N CYS A 188 -20.74 -13.23 -1.11
CA CYS A 188 -19.84 -14.30 -1.51
C CYS A 188 -19.73 -14.50 -3.04
N GLU A 189 -20.01 -13.45 -3.84
CA GLU A 189 -19.80 -13.45 -5.29
C GLU A 189 -18.30 -13.28 -5.64
N ALA A 190 -17.51 -12.71 -4.71
CA ALA A 190 -16.06 -12.69 -4.73
C ALA A 190 -15.54 -13.12 -3.35
N ASP A 191 -14.71 -14.16 -3.32
CA ASP A 191 -14.22 -14.79 -2.11
C ASP A 191 -12.76 -14.37 -1.85
N LEU A 192 -12.56 -13.53 -0.83
CA LEU A 192 -11.24 -13.01 -0.46
C LEU A 192 -10.31 -14.10 0.08
N GLU A 193 -10.85 -15.10 0.79
CA GLU A 193 -10.02 -16.20 1.31
C GLU A 193 -9.53 -17.10 0.18
N LYS A 194 -10.37 -17.35 -0.82
CA LYS A 194 -9.96 -18.07 -2.03
C LYS A 194 -8.87 -17.29 -2.79
N LEU A 195 -8.98 -15.96 -2.87
CA LEU A 195 -7.93 -15.12 -3.49
C LEU A 195 -6.59 -15.22 -2.76
N LYS A 196 -6.60 -15.26 -1.43
CA LYS A 196 -5.38 -15.43 -0.63
C LYS A 196 -4.70 -16.79 -0.86
N GLN A 197 -5.46 -17.84 -1.20
CA GLN A 197 -4.96 -19.18 -1.46
C GLN A 197 -4.52 -19.41 -2.92
N GLU A 198 -4.98 -18.57 -3.86
CA GLU A 198 -4.65 -18.67 -5.29
C GLU A 198 -3.15 -18.34 -5.50
N LYS A 199 -2.46 -19.17 -6.29
CA LYS A 199 -1.03 -19.02 -6.56
C LYS A 199 -0.73 -18.20 -7.81
N SER A 200 -1.63 -18.18 -8.76
CA SER A 200 -1.45 -17.49 -10.03
C SER A 200 -1.82 -16.01 -9.92
N THR A 201 -0.83 -15.12 -10.04
CA THR A 201 -1.03 -13.67 -10.11
C THR A 201 -2.05 -13.28 -11.18
N LYS A 202 -2.00 -13.95 -12.34
CA LYS A 202 -2.95 -13.72 -13.44
C LYS A 202 -4.39 -14.06 -13.04
N ASN A 203 -4.61 -15.18 -12.35
CA ASN A 203 -5.95 -15.58 -11.90
C ASN A 203 -6.49 -14.60 -10.86
N ILE A 204 -5.68 -14.23 -9.89
CA ILE A 204 -6.05 -13.24 -8.87
C ILE A 204 -6.38 -11.90 -9.54
N ARG A 205 -5.53 -11.44 -10.46
CA ARG A 205 -5.76 -10.19 -11.21
C ARG A 205 -7.08 -10.21 -11.97
N ASN A 206 -7.39 -11.30 -12.65
CA ASN A 206 -8.65 -11.44 -13.38
C ASN A 206 -9.86 -11.36 -12.45
N GLU A 207 -9.80 -11.98 -11.28
CA GLU A 207 -10.86 -11.91 -10.29
C GLU A 207 -11.02 -10.49 -9.72
N LEU A 208 -9.93 -9.82 -9.37
CA LEU A 208 -9.93 -8.43 -8.92
C LEU A 208 -10.56 -7.48 -9.96
N LEU A 209 -10.33 -7.71 -11.24
CA LEU A 209 -10.90 -6.92 -12.34
C LEU A 209 -12.43 -7.06 -12.46
N THR A 210 -13.05 -8.07 -11.84
CA THR A 210 -14.51 -8.20 -11.79
C THR A 210 -15.15 -7.26 -10.77
N LEU A 211 -14.37 -6.70 -9.85
CA LEU A 211 -14.85 -5.78 -8.81
C LEU A 211 -15.09 -4.39 -9.40
N SER A 212 -16.18 -3.76 -8.98
CA SER A 212 -16.53 -2.41 -9.43
C SER A 212 -15.49 -1.39 -8.98
N GLY A 213 -15.01 -0.57 -9.91
CA GLY A 213 -13.96 0.43 -9.64
C GLY A 213 -12.53 -0.13 -9.65
N VAL A 214 -12.33 -1.42 -9.89
CA VAL A 214 -11.02 -2.04 -10.01
C VAL A 214 -10.62 -2.17 -11.48
N GLY A 215 -9.84 -1.22 -11.97
CA GLY A 215 -9.17 -1.31 -13.27
C GLY A 215 -7.76 -1.93 -13.14
N PRO A 216 -7.04 -2.10 -14.28
CA PRO A 216 -5.72 -2.75 -14.29
C PRO A 216 -4.73 -2.17 -13.26
N LYS A 217 -4.57 -0.85 -13.19
CA LYS A 217 -3.68 -0.19 -12.22
C LYS A 217 -4.09 -0.47 -10.76
N VAL A 218 -5.38 -0.41 -10.48
CA VAL A 218 -5.90 -0.66 -9.12
C VAL A 218 -5.68 -2.12 -8.73
N ALA A 219 -5.93 -3.07 -9.64
CA ALA A 219 -5.65 -4.49 -9.42
C ALA A 219 -4.17 -4.73 -9.11
N ASP A 220 -3.26 -4.14 -9.87
CA ASP A 220 -1.82 -4.28 -9.65
C ASP A 220 -1.36 -3.68 -8.32
N CYS A 221 -1.94 -2.54 -7.90
CA CYS A 221 -1.69 -2.00 -6.56
C CYS A 221 -2.18 -2.93 -5.44
N ILE A 222 -3.38 -3.51 -5.58
CA ILE A 222 -3.92 -4.47 -4.61
C ILE A 222 -3.01 -5.69 -4.52
N LEU A 223 -2.57 -6.24 -5.66
CA LEU A 223 -1.66 -7.38 -5.74
C LEU A 223 -0.33 -7.10 -5.02
N LEU A 224 0.23 -5.92 -5.25
CA LEU A 224 1.53 -5.52 -4.70
C LEU A 224 1.47 -5.20 -3.20
N PHE A 225 0.49 -4.41 -2.76
CA PHE A 225 0.48 -3.78 -1.45
C PHE A 225 -0.42 -4.46 -0.40
N SER A 226 -1.08 -5.56 -0.76
CA SER A 226 -1.85 -6.35 0.20
C SER A 226 -1.09 -7.61 0.66
N THR A 227 -1.75 -8.38 1.52
CA THR A 227 -1.29 -9.73 1.93
C THR A 227 -1.13 -10.72 0.77
N LEU A 228 -1.58 -10.39 -0.44
CA LEU A 228 -1.32 -11.19 -1.66
C LEU A 228 0.16 -11.16 -2.06
N LYS A 229 0.85 -10.04 -1.83
CA LYS A 229 2.30 -9.89 -1.94
C LYS A 229 2.87 -10.33 -3.29
N ARG A 230 2.25 -9.87 -4.40
CA ARG A 230 2.70 -10.19 -5.75
C ARG A 230 3.64 -9.10 -6.25
N PHE A 231 4.92 -9.45 -6.44
CA PHE A 231 5.95 -8.53 -6.92
C PHE A 231 6.11 -8.56 -8.44
N ASP A 232 5.50 -9.55 -9.09
CA ASP A 232 5.45 -9.76 -10.53
C ASP A 232 4.31 -8.95 -11.19
N VAL A 233 4.13 -7.71 -10.76
CA VAL A 233 3.17 -6.73 -11.28
C VAL A 233 3.80 -5.35 -11.32
N PHE A 234 3.36 -4.51 -12.27
CA PHE A 234 3.88 -3.15 -12.43
C PHE A 234 2.72 -2.15 -12.51
N PRO A 235 2.28 -1.58 -11.38
CA PRO A 235 1.18 -0.61 -11.36
C PRO A 235 1.51 0.64 -12.19
N ILE A 236 0.83 0.83 -13.33
CA ILE A 236 1.10 1.95 -14.24
C ILE A 236 -0.02 3.00 -14.13
N ASP A 237 0.29 4.12 -13.52
CA ASP A 237 -0.50 5.35 -13.58
C ASP A 237 0.15 6.38 -14.54
N VAL A 238 -0.40 7.59 -14.58
CA VAL A 238 0.15 8.67 -15.40
C VAL A 238 1.56 9.05 -14.96
N TRP A 239 1.82 9.01 -13.67
CA TRP A 239 3.11 9.36 -13.12
C TRP A 239 4.18 8.30 -13.42
N VAL A 240 3.88 7.03 -13.18
CA VAL A 240 4.78 5.92 -13.53
C VAL A 240 5.07 5.89 -15.03
N ARG A 241 4.08 6.18 -15.89
CA ARG A 241 4.32 6.30 -17.33
C ARG A 241 5.35 7.39 -17.66
N ARG A 242 5.27 8.55 -17.01
CA ARG A 242 6.27 9.62 -17.17
C ARG A 242 7.65 9.16 -16.73
N VAL A 243 7.75 8.58 -15.55
CA VAL A 243 9.01 8.05 -15.01
C VAL A 243 9.66 7.06 -15.97
N MET A 244 8.88 6.09 -16.46
CA MET A 244 9.38 5.09 -17.42
C MET A 244 9.79 5.70 -18.75
N ASN A 245 9.05 6.73 -19.23
CA ASN A 245 9.43 7.44 -20.42
C ASN A 245 10.74 8.23 -20.22
N ASP A 246 10.85 8.98 -19.12
CA ASP A 246 12.02 9.81 -18.85
C ASP A 246 13.30 9.00 -18.68
N LEU A 247 13.20 7.83 -18.02
CA LEU A 247 14.38 7.03 -17.67
C LEU A 247 14.77 6.02 -18.74
N TYR A 248 13.79 5.44 -19.46
CA TYR A 248 14.06 4.26 -20.27
C TYR A 248 13.55 4.32 -21.72
N ILE A 249 12.39 4.93 -21.98
CA ILE A 249 11.75 4.84 -23.30
C ILE A 249 12.12 6.00 -24.20
N HIS A 250 12.20 7.22 -23.62
CA HIS A 250 12.60 8.47 -24.30
C HIS A 250 11.72 8.82 -25.51
N ASN A 251 10.42 8.50 -25.47
CA ASN A 251 9.50 8.91 -26.53
C ASN A 251 9.26 10.42 -26.47
N PRO A 252 9.45 11.19 -27.57
CA PRO A 252 9.26 12.63 -27.57
C PRO A 252 7.83 13.07 -27.27
N VAL A 253 6.86 12.17 -27.38
CA VAL A 253 5.44 12.41 -27.03
C VAL A 253 5.04 11.43 -25.94
N GLU A 254 5.25 11.80 -24.68
CA GLU A 254 4.96 10.97 -23.49
C GLU A 254 3.57 10.30 -23.53
N ALA A 255 2.54 11.06 -23.99
CA ALA A 255 1.17 10.55 -24.05
C ALA A 255 1.00 9.35 -25.03
N LYS A 256 1.95 9.12 -25.94
CA LYS A 256 1.97 8.01 -26.90
C LYS A 256 2.65 6.74 -26.36
N VAL A 257 3.30 6.82 -25.21
CA VAL A 257 3.93 5.65 -24.60
C VAL A 257 2.87 4.62 -24.23
N ASN A 258 3.00 3.43 -24.81
CA ASN A 258 2.01 2.37 -24.66
C ASN A 258 2.24 1.63 -23.31
N LYS A 259 1.16 1.36 -22.57
CA LYS A 259 1.25 0.56 -21.34
C LYS A 259 1.88 -0.81 -21.56
N LYS A 260 1.56 -1.48 -22.65
CA LYS A 260 2.16 -2.79 -22.96
C LYS A 260 3.67 -2.73 -23.18
N GLU A 261 4.16 -1.63 -23.75
CA GLU A 261 5.59 -1.38 -23.92
C GLU A 261 6.27 -1.24 -22.55
N ILE A 262 5.63 -0.49 -21.62
CA ILE A 262 6.13 -0.36 -20.24
C ILE A 262 6.10 -1.72 -19.51
N GLU A 263 4.99 -2.46 -19.59
CA GLU A 263 4.84 -3.78 -18.96
C GLU A 263 5.92 -4.75 -19.46
N GLN A 264 6.14 -4.80 -20.78
CA GLN A 264 7.17 -5.64 -21.37
C GLN A 264 8.58 -5.23 -20.90
N LEU A 265 8.90 -3.95 -20.97
CA LEU A 265 10.19 -3.43 -20.54
C LEU A 265 10.45 -3.67 -19.04
N ALA A 266 9.43 -3.47 -18.20
CA ALA A 266 9.53 -3.73 -16.76
C ALA A 266 9.80 -5.22 -16.49
N LYS A 267 9.08 -6.11 -17.16
CA LYS A 267 9.28 -7.57 -17.03
C LYS A 267 10.65 -8.02 -17.49
N GLU A 268 11.12 -7.53 -18.63
CA GLU A 268 12.45 -7.84 -19.17
C GLU A 268 13.57 -7.34 -18.26
N LYS A 269 13.41 -6.14 -17.69
CA LYS A 269 14.44 -5.46 -16.93
C LYS A 269 14.49 -5.88 -15.46
N PHE A 270 13.33 -5.99 -14.80
CA PHE A 270 13.23 -6.20 -13.36
C PHE A 270 12.75 -7.60 -12.98
N GLY A 271 12.23 -8.38 -13.94
CA GLY A 271 11.77 -9.75 -13.74
C GLY A 271 10.65 -9.83 -12.69
N ASP A 272 10.78 -10.75 -11.76
CA ASP A 272 9.78 -10.99 -10.71
C ASP A 272 9.82 -9.97 -9.56
N LEU A 273 10.71 -8.97 -9.64
CA LEU A 273 10.81 -7.84 -8.69
C LEU A 273 10.30 -6.52 -9.27
N GLU A 274 9.61 -6.55 -10.41
CA GLU A 274 9.17 -5.36 -11.12
C GLU A 274 8.30 -4.43 -10.26
N GLY A 275 7.47 -4.95 -9.37
CA GLY A 275 6.65 -4.13 -8.46
C GLY A 275 7.48 -3.41 -7.39
N ILE A 276 8.53 -4.05 -6.88
CA ILE A 276 9.45 -3.40 -5.94
C ILE A 276 10.29 -2.35 -6.66
N ALA A 277 10.79 -2.65 -7.86
CA ALA A 277 11.51 -1.69 -8.69
C ALA A 277 10.66 -0.46 -9.00
N GLN A 278 9.38 -0.66 -9.36
CA GLN A 278 8.43 0.42 -9.59
C GLN A 278 8.29 1.32 -8.37
N GLN A 279 8.23 0.75 -7.16
CA GLN A 279 8.07 1.52 -5.92
C GLN A 279 9.28 2.41 -5.64
N TYR A 280 10.50 1.91 -5.84
CA TYR A 280 11.72 2.71 -5.71
C TYR A 280 11.77 3.86 -6.73
N LEU A 281 11.56 3.56 -8.00
CA LEU A 281 11.57 4.55 -9.09
C LEU A 281 10.50 5.63 -8.89
N PHE A 282 9.29 5.20 -8.50
CA PHE A 282 8.17 6.11 -8.24
C PHE A 282 8.47 7.06 -7.08
N TYR A 283 8.94 6.53 -5.93
CA TYR A 283 9.21 7.34 -4.75
C TYR A 283 10.33 8.34 -5.01
N TRP A 284 11.44 7.88 -5.59
CA TRP A 284 12.57 8.73 -5.93
C TRP A 284 12.20 9.88 -6.86
N LYS A 285 11.51 9.58 -7.96
CA LYS A 285 11.14 10.61 -8.94
C LYS A 285 10.11 11.59 -8.41
N ARG A 286 9.13 11.12 -7.64
CA ARG A 286 8.09 12.00 -7.07
C ARG A 286 8.67 13.07 -6.15
N GLU A 287 9.69 12.74 -5.39
CA GLU A 287 10.29 13.67 -4.42
C GLU A 287 11.39 14.55 -5.05
N ASN A 288 11.87 14.21 -6.25
CA ASN A 288 12.93 14.92 -6.95
C ASN A 288 12.47 15.58 -8.29
N SER A 289 11.15 15.81 -8.45
CA SER A 289 10.57 16.41 -9.67
C SER A 289 10.03 17.81 -9.43
#